data_ce8e9fba582d612bd63d2fe7a720618e
#
_entry.id   ce8e9fba582d612bd63d2fe7a720618e
#
_cell.length_a   1.000
_cell.length_b   1.000
_cell.length_c   1.000
_cell.angle_alpha   90.00
_cell.angle_beta   90.00
_cell.angle_gamma   90.00
#
_symmetry.space_group_name_H-M   'P 1'
#
loop_
_entity.id
_entity.type
_entity.pdbx_description
1 polymer ?
#
loop_
_entity_poly.entity_id
_entity_poly.type
_entity_poly.pdbx_seq_one_letter_code
_entity_poly.pdbx_strand_id
1 'polypeptide(L)'
;MAWIEQVPLDRATGDLKHEFDQAIARSGRVWNIVHIMSLNPEQLKASMTLYKAIMHGDSPLSRFQRELIATVVSAELACPY
;
A
#
# COMPACT_ATOMS: atom_id res chain seq x y z
N MET A 1 -8.81 9.52 -9.68
CA MET A 1 -9.79 10.09 -8.73
C MET A 1 -10.50 8.96 -8.00
N ALA A 2 -10.60 9.04 -6.69
CA ALA A 2 -11.30 8.03 -5.90
C ALA A 2 -12.73 8.49 -5.58
N TRP A 3 -13.65 7.52 -5.49
CA TRP A 3 -15.03 7.78 -5.13
C TRP A 3 -15.25 7.89 -3.61
N ILE A 4 -14.27 7.52 -2.82
CA ILE A 4 -14.31 7.58 -1.35
C ILE A 4 -13.50 8.76 -0.86
N GLU A 5 -13.92 9.32 0.27
CA GLU A 5 -13.16 10.37 0.93
C GLU A 5 -11.80 9.84 1.40
N GLN A 6 -10.82 10.72 1.42
CA GLN A 6 -9.47 10.43 1.87
C GLN A 6 -9.04 11.52 2.84
N VAL A 7 -8.27 11.15 3.85
CA VAL A 7 -7.70 12.12 4.78
C VAL A 7 -6.46 12.72 4.14
N PRO A 8 -6.39 14.05 3.96
CA PRO A 8 -5.19 14.70 3.43
C PRO A 8 -3.96 14.45 4.32
N LEU A 9 -2.79 14.40 3.70
CA LEU A 9 -1.54 14.14 4.43
C LEU A 9 -1.31 15.13 5.57
N ASP A 10 -1.64 16.40 5.37
CA ASP A 10 -1.43 17.46 6.35
C ASP A 10 -2.44 17.40 7.51
N ARG A 11 -3.50 16.60 7.39
CA ARG A 11 -4.50 16.40 8.44
C ARG A 11 -4.39 15.06 9.14
N ALA A 12 -3.45 14.22 8.71
CA ALA A 12 -3.25 12.92 9.34
C ALA A 12 -2.66 13.08 10.74
N THR A 13 -3.19 12.35 11.70
CA THR A 13 -2.73 12.35 13.09
C THR A 13 -2.70 10.94 13.64
N GLY A 14 -1.98 10.72 14.75
CA GLY A 14 -1.96 9.45 15.45
C GLY A 14 -1.47 8.30 14.57
N ASP A 15 -2.21 7.19 14.60
CA ASP A 15 -1.85 5.98 13.87
C ASP A 15 -1.82 6.18 12.36
N LEU A 16 -2.72 7.01 11.83
CA LEU A 16 -2.74 7.30 10.39
C LEU A 16 -1.48 8.04 9.97
N LYS A 17 -1.07 9.04 10.74
CA LYS A 17 0.16 9.77 10.45
C LYS A 17 1.37 8.83 10.48
N HIS A 18 1.40 7.91 11.44
CA HIS A 18 2.46 6.93 11.55
C HIS A 18 2.54 6.06 10.30
N GLU A 19 1.39 5.59 9.80
CA GLU A 19 1.33 4.77 8.58
C GLU A 19 1.77 5.56 7.35
N PHE A 20 1.38 6.82 7.24
CA PHE A 20 1.82 7.68 6.14
C PHE A 20 3.33 7.95 6.21
N ASP A 21 3.86 8.21 7.40
CA ASP A 21 5.30 8.44 7.59
C ASP A 21 6.09 7.19 7.20
N GLN A 22 5.60 6.00 7.52
CA GLN A 22 6.23 4.74 7.12
C GLN A 22 6.18 4.56 5.59
N ALA A 23 5.07 4.93 4.96
CA ALA A 23 4.95 4.85 3.50
C ALA A 23 5.95 5.77 2.81
N ILE A 24 6.12 6.98 3.31
CA ILE A 24 7.09 7.94 2.78
C ILE A 24 8.52 7.43 2.97
N ALA A 25 8.83 6.88 4.14
CA ALA A 25 10.15 6.33 4.42
C ALA A 25 10.48 5.15 3.50
N ARG A 26 9.47 4.34 3.17
CA ARG A 26 9.64 3.13 2.33
C ARG A 26 9.73 3.45 0.84
N SER A 27 8.91 4.37 0.34
CA SER A 27 8.71 4.59 -1.08
C SER A 27 8.89 6.04 -1.53
N GLY A 28 9.15 6.97 -0.61
CA GLY A 28 9.28 8.40 -0.90
C GLY A 28 7.94 9.13 -1.07
N ARG A 29 6.82 8.43 -1.03
CA ARG A 29 5.48 9.02 -1.17
C ARG A 29 4.41 8.09 -0.64
N VAL A 30 3.22 8.65 -0.43
CA VAL A 30 2.02 7.86 -0.11
C VAL A 30 1.31 7.54 -1.42
N TRP A 31 1.35 6.28 -1.82
CA TRP A 31 0.68 5.82 -3.04
C TRP A 31 -0.84 5.86 -2.88
N ASN A 32 -1.56 5.96 -3.99
CA ASN A 32 -3.02 6.06 -3.97
C ASN A 32 -3.69 4.91 -3.23
N ILE A 33 -3.18 3.69 -3.39
CA ILE A 33 -3.73 2.51 -2.71
C ILE A 33 -3.64 2.62 -1.18
N VAL A 34 -2.60 3.25 -0.67
CA VAL A 34 -2.44 3.51 0.76
C VAL A 34 -3.37 4.65 1.18
N HIS A 35 -3.39 5.73 0.40
CA HIS A 35 -4.17 6.92 0.71
C HIS A 35 -5.68 6.64 0.73
N ILE A 36 -6.17 5.76 -0.15
CA ILE A 36 -7.60 5.43 -0.22
C ILE A 36 -8.11 4.73 1.03
N MET A 37 -7.22 4.13 1.83
CA MET A 37 -7.55 3.46 3.09
C MET A 37 -7.47 4.39 4.30
N SER A 38 -7.29 5.68 4.09
CA SER A 38 -6.98 6.64 5.16
C SER A 38 -8.10 6.85 6.17
N LEU A 39 -9.35 6.58 5.83
CA LEU A 39 -10.47 6.74 6.76
C LEU A 39 -10.48 5.70 7.88
N ASN A 40 -9.79 4.59 7.72
CA ASN A 40 -9.73 3.55 8.74
C ASN A 40 -8.26 3.11 8.93
N PRO A 41 -7.53 3.77 9.85
CA PRO A 41 -6.12 3.46 10.07
C PRO A 41 -5.84 2.03 10.49
N GLU A 42 -6.74 1.39 11.22
CA GLU A 42 -6.59 0.00 11.64
C GLU A 42 -6.60 -0.94 10.42
N GLN A 43 -7.54 -0.71 9.50
CA GLN A 43 -7.59 -1.49 8.26
C GLN A 43 -6.39 -1.21 7.37
N LEU A 44 -5.96 0.02 7.28
CA LEU A 44 -4.76 0.39 6.55
C LEU A 44 -3.55 -0.37 7.08
N LYS A 45 -3.35 -0.37 8.39
CA LYS A 45 -2.25 -1.07 9.03
C LYS A 45 -2.30 -2.57 8.73
N ALA A 46 -3.47 -3.19 8.87
CA ALA A 46 -3.65 -4.62 8.60
C ALA A 46 -3.38 -4.95 7.13
N SER A 47 -3.84 -4.10 6.22
CA SER A 47 -3.62 -4.27 4.78
C SER A 47 -2.13 -4.19 4.43
N MET A 48 -1.40 -3.25 5.03
CA MET A 48 0.03 -3.12 4.80
C MET A 48 0.82 -4.28 5.40
N THR A 49 0.37 -4.82 6.53
CA THR A 49 0.96 -6.02 7.13
C THR A 49 0.78 -7.22 6.19
N LEU A 50 -0.40 -7.39 5.63
CA LEU A 50 -0.67 -8.44 4.64
C LEU A 50 0.21 -8.28 3.40
N TYR A 51 0.28 -7.09 2.84
CA TYR A 51 1.12 -6.79 1.69
C TYR A 51 2.59 -7.16 1.96
N LYS A 52 3.10 -6.75 3.12
CA LYS A 52 4.47 -7.03 3.50
C LYS A 52 4.73 -8.53 3.61
N ALA A 53 3.80 -9.29 4.18
CA ALA A 53 3.93 -10.74 4.29
C ALA A 53 3.93 -11.41 2.91
N ILE A 54 3.06 -10.97 2.01
CA ILE A 54 2.95 -11.53 0.66
C ILE A 54 4.17 -11.21 -0.20
N MET A 55 4.63 -9.96 -0.19
CA MET A 55 5.69 -9.50 -1.09
C MET A 55 7.09 -9.65 -0.54
N HIS A 56 7.26 -9.61 0.78
CA HIS A 56 8.57 -9.58 1.43
C HIS A 56 8.78 -10.67 2.47
N GLY A 57 7.74 -11.39 2.87
CA GLY A 57 7.86 -12.46 3.85
C GLY A 57 8.49 -13.73 3.27
N ASP A 58 8.83 -14.68 4.12
CA ASP A 58 9.35 -15.96 3.69
C ASP A 58 8.31 -16.73 2.88
N SER A 59 8.74 -17.30 1.76
CA SER A 59 7.84 -17.98 0.84
C SER A 59 8.66 -18.84 -0.12
N PRO A 60 8.09 -19.94 -0.65
CA PRO A 60 8.70 -20.68 -1.75
C PRO A 60 8.91 -19.85 -3.02
N LEU A 61 8.15 -18.74 -3.17
CA LEU A 61 8.31 -17.83 -4.31
C LEU A 61 9.42 -16.84 -4.04
N SER A 62 10.30 -16.64 -5.04
CA SER A 62 11.35 -15.61 -4.96
C SER A 62 10.74 -14.22 -5.07
N ARG A 63 11.50 -13.20 -4.68
CA ARG A 63 11.11 -11.79 -4.87
C ARG A 63 10.79 -11.51 -6.33
N PHE A 64 11.61 -12.02 -7.24
CA PHE A 64 11.41 -11.85 -8.68
C PHE A 64 10.06 -12.44 -9.12
N GLN A 65 9.74 -13.66 -8.66
CA GLN A 65 8.48 -14.31 -9.03
C GLN A 65 7.27 -13.52 -8.51
N ARG A 66 7.33 -13.01 -7.29
CA ARG A 66 6.25 -12.20 -6.70
C ARG A 66 6.02 -10.91 -7.47
N GLU A 67 7.11 -10.21 -7.82
CA GLU A 67 7.03 -8.99 -8.62
C GLU A 67 6.53 -9.28 -10.03
N LEU A 68 6.93 -10.40 -10.62
CA LEU A 68 6.46 -10.81 -11.94
C LEU A 68 4.96 -11.05 -11.94
N ILE A 69 4.44 -11.77 -10.94
CA ILE A 69 2.99 -12.01 -10.81
C ILE A 69 2.25 -10.68 -10.70
N ALA A 70 2.72 -9.77 -9.84
CA ALA A 70 2.10 -8.47 -9.68
C ALA A 70 2.10 -7.67 -10.98
N THR A 71 3.20 -7.69 -11.71
CA THR A 71 3.34 -6.99 -12.99
C THR A 71 2.38 -7.53 -14.04
N VAL A 72 2.28 -8.86 -14.17
CA VAL A 72 1.40 -9.51 -15.14
C VAL A 72 -0.07 -9.20 -14.82
N VAL A 73 -0.46 -9.34 -13.56
CA VAL A 73 -1.84 -9.04 -13.15
C VAL A 73 -2.18 -7.58 -13.41
N SER A 74 -1.27 -6.67 -13.08
CA SER A 74 -1.48 -5.25 -13.31
C SER A 74 -1.59 -4.90 -14.78
N ALA A 75 -0.77 -5.52 -15.62
CA ALA A 75 -0.81 -5.31 -17.07
C ALA A 75 -2.13 -5.77 -17.65
N GLU A 76 -2.64 -6.95 -17.24
CA GLU A 76 -3.91 -7.48 -17.69
C GLU A 76 -5.10 -6.60 -17.28
N LEU A 77 -4.99 -5.94 -16.13
CA LEU A 77 -6.04 -5.06 -15.60
C LEU A 77 -5.83 -3.59 -15.98
N ALA A 78 -4.86 -3.29 -16.82
CA ALA A 78 -4.50 -1.92 -17.21
C ALA A 78 -4.21 -1.02 -15.99
N CYS A 79 -3.61 -1.59 -14.94
CA CYS A 79 -3.25 -0.88 -13.72
C CYS A 79 -1.79 -0.40 -13.84
N PRO A 80 -1.49 0.87 -13.55
CA PRO A 80 -0.12 1.39 -13.62
C PRO A 80 0.70 0.98 -12.39
N TYR A 81 1.06 -0.28 -12.33
CA TYR A 81 1.87 -0.84 -11.24
C TYR A 81 3.34 -0.47 -11.36
#